data_9f238d92e61ab7708c0b035282042d93
#
_entry.id   9f238d92e61ab7708c0b035282042d93
#
_cell.length_a   1.000
_cell.length_b   1.000
_cell.length_c   1.000
_cell.angle_alpha   90.00
_cell.angle_beta   90.00
_cell.angle_gamma   90.00
#
_symmetry.space_group_name_H-M   'P 1'
#
loop_
_entity.id
_entity.type
_entity.pdbx_description
1 polymer ?
#
loop_
_entity_poly.entity_id
_entity_poly.type
_entity_poly.pdbx_seq_one_letter_code
_entity_poly.pdbx_strand_id
1 'polypeptide(L)'
;MDKIRVAAVQMVSGVSPETNVAAMKRLVARAAEQGVDWVLLPEYWVLMGANDTDKLALAEPLGGGRFQTALSETAKECGVVLFGGTVPLQSPEAGKVMNTLLVYGRDGKRTGLYHKMHLFGFSGLGERYAEADTIRAGGEVPHLSAEGVPVAAGICYDVRFPEFFRRQLPFDVLMLPAAFTHTTGKAHWELLLRARAVENQCYVVAAAQGGLHENGRRTFGHSMIVDPWGDVLDVLPEGEGVVTADIDANRLNSVRNRLPALKYRALDAV
;
A
#
# COMPACT_ATOMS: atom_id res chain seq x y z
N MET A 1 9.87 -19.29 -4.96
CA MET A 1 8.83 -18.90 -3.97
C MET A 1 7.87 -20.07 -3.87
N ASP A 2 7.85 -20.81 -2.76
CA ASP A 2 6.93 -21.95 -2.67
C ASP A 2 5.53 -21.44 -2.27
N LYS A 3 5.35 -20.94 -1.09
CA LYS A 3 4.11 -20.38 -0.58
C LYS A 3 4.45 -19.29 0.43
N ILE A 4 3.81 -18.13 0.33
CA ILE A 4 4.00 -16.99 1.23
C ILE A 4 2.62 -16.59 1.74
N ARG A 5 2.44 -16.50 3.05
CA ARG A 5 1.22 -15.99 3.64
C ARG A 5 1.32 -14.47 3.81
N VAL A 6 0.39 -13.74 3.22
CA VAL A 6 0.39 -12.27 3.23
C VAL A 6 -0.80 -11.72 3.98
N ALA A 7 -0.65 -10.51 4.53
CA ALA A 7 -1.74 -9.77 5.14
C ALA A 7 -1.83 -8.34 4.61
N ALA A 8 -3.05 -7.86 4.43
CA ALA A 8 -3.35 -6.44 4.28
C ALA A 8 -4.07 -5.94 5.54
N VAL A 9 -3.49 -4.94 6.18
CA VAL A 9 -4.04 -4.32 7.39
C VAL A 9 -4.97 -3.17 7.01
N GLN A 10 -6.20 -3.20 7.52
CA GLN A 10 -7.12 -2.08 7.45
C GLN A 10 -7.11 -1.29 8.75
N MET A 11 -6.98 0.03 8.65
CA MET A 11 -7.00 0.94 9.80
C MET A 11 -8.09 1.99 9.65
N VAL A 12 -8.49 2.58 10.76
CA VAL A 12 -9.30 3.80 10.82
C VAL A 12 -8.49 4.83 11.61
N SER A 13 -7.41 5.32 10.98
CA SER A 13 -6.47 6.23 11.63
C SER A 13 -7.14 7.53 12.06
N GLY A 14 -6.81 7.99 13.26
CA GLY A 14 -7.30 9.24 13.83
C GLY A 14 -6.30 10.38 13.72
N VAL A 15 -6.55 11.46 14.48
CA VAL A 15 -5.71 12.65 14.54
C VAL A 15 -4.53 12.53 15.52
N SER A 16 -4.44 11.44 16.31
CA SER A 16 -3.32 11.16 17.22
C SER A 16 -2.35 10.16 16.61
N PRO A 17 -1.12 10.57 16.26
CA PRO A 17 -0.09 9.66 15.78
C PRO A 17 0.25 8.54 16.77
N GLU A 18 0.22 8.84 18.07
CA GLU A 18 0.53 7.87 19.14
C GLU A 18 -0.49 6.73 19.17
N THR A 19 -1.78 7.07 19.07
CA THR A 19 -2.87 6.09 18.99
C THR A 19 -2.75 5.25 17.72
N ASN A 20 -2.43 5.89 16.60
CA ASN A 20 -2.27 5.20 15.31
C ASN A 20 -1.06 4.25 15.32
N VAL A 21 0.07 4.63 15.94
CA VAL A 21 1.23 3.74 16.12
C VAL A 21 0.86 2.53 16.98
N ALA A 22 0.12 2.73 18.07
CA ALA A 22 -0.34 1.62 18.91
C ALA A 22 -1.28 0.67 18.16
N ALA A 23 -2.21 1.20 17.37
CA ALA A 23 -3.10 0.41 16.52
C ALA A 23 -2.33 -0.37 15.44
N MET A 24 -1.36 0.26 14.78
CA MET A 24 -0.46 -0.38 13.80
C MET A 24 0.27 -1.57 14.43
N LYS A 25 0.97 -1.37 15.55
CA LYS A 25 1.71 -2.44 16.26
C LYS A 25 0.79 -3.61 16.62
N ARG A 26 -0.38 -3.34 17.17
CA ARG A 26 -1.39 -4.35 17.56
C ARG A 26 -1.89 -5.16 16.34
N LEU A 27 -2.18 -4.50 15.22
CA LEU A 27 -2.71 -5.16 14.02
C LEU A 27 -1.65 -5.98 13.30
N VAL A 28 -0.39 -5.51 13.27
CA VAL A 28 0.73 -6.30 12.72
C VAL A 28 1.01 -7.53 13.58
N ALA A 29 1.01 -7.38 14.91
CA ALA A 29 1.15 -8.53 15.81
C ALA A 29 0.04 -9.56 15.62
N ARG A 30 -1.22 -9.11 15.50
CA ARG A 30 -2.36 -9.99 15.19
C ARG A 30 -2.21 -10.72 13.83
N ALA A 31 -1.61 -10.08 12.83
CA ALA A 31 -1.30 -10.74 11.56
C ALA A 31 -0.21 -11.80 11.75
N ALA A 32 0.86 -11.47 12.48
CA ALA A 32 1.96 -12.41 12.77
C ALA A 32 1.49 -13.65 13.52
N GLU A 33 0.58 -13.50 14.50
CA GLU A 33 -0.06 -14.63 15.22
C GLU A 33 -0.81 -15.60 14.29
N GLN A 34 -1.22 -15.15 13.11
CA GLN A 34 -1.85 -15.99 12.06
C GLN A 34 -0.83 -16.67 11.12
N GLY A 35 0.48 -16.57 11.44
CA GLY A 35 1.55 -17.15 10.63
C GLY A 35 1.80 -16.40 9.32
N VAL A 36 1.55 -15.09 9.30
CA VAL A 36 1.79 -14.24 8.13
C VAL A 36 3.28 -13.96 7.97
N ASP A 37 3.77 -14.06 6.73
CA ASP A 37 5.14 -13.75 6.35
C ASP A 37 5.35 -12.27 6.01
N TRP A 38 4.40 -11.69 5.23
CA TRP A 38 4.47 -10.31 4.77
C TRP A 38 3.21 -9.55 5.15
N VAL A 39 3.40 -8.35 5.65
CA VAL A 39 2.30 -7.47 6.07
C VAL A 39 2.38 -6.15 5.32
N LEU A 40 1.24 -5.69 4.80
CA LEU A 40 1.08 -4.36 4.21
C LEU A 40 0.20 -3.48 5.10
N LEU A 41 0.70 -2.29 5.45
CA LEU A 41 -0.06 -1.23 6.13
C LEU A 41 -0.72 -0.29 5.11
N PRO A 42 -1.80 0.44 5.47
CA PRO A 42 -2.46 1.39 4.58
C PRO A 42 -1.68 2.71 4.41
N GLU A 43 -2.10 3.52 3.44
CA GLU A 43 -1.68 4.91 3.30
C GLU A 43 -2.17 5.74 4.49
N TYR A 44 -1.42 6.79 4.89
CA TYR A 44 -1.75 7.71 5.98
C TYR A 44 -2.02 7.03 7.34
N TRP A 45 -1.44 5.86 7.58
CA TRP A 45 -1.60 5.18 8.87
C TRP A 45 -1.06 6.02 10.03
N VAL A 46 -0.06 6.86 9.80
CA VAL A 46 0.53 7.75 10.82
C VAL A 46 -0.46 8.78 11.32
N LEU A 47 -1.20 9.38 10.39
CA LEU A 47 -2.11 10.50 10.69
C LEU A 47 -3.21 10.62 9.63
N MET A 48 -4.46 10.67 10.10
CA MET A 48 -5.58 11.19 9.36
C MET A 48 -5.93 12.56 9.96
N GLY A 49 -5.14 13.60 9.58
CA GLY A 49 -5.16 14.92 10.19
C GLY A 49 -6.48 15.67 10.05
N ALA A 50 -6.73 16.62 10.95
CA ALA A 50 -7.86 17.52 10.86
C ALA A 50 -7.73 18.47 9.64
N ASN A 51 -6.46 18.85 9.32
CA ASN A 51 -6.13 19.66 8.14
C ASN A 51 -5.09 18.95 7.27
N ASP A 52 -5.09 19.25 5.98
CA ASP A 52 -4.11 18.68 5.03
C ASP A 52 -2.65 19.06 5.33
N THR A 53 -2.42 20.14 6.07
CA THR A 53 -1.09 20.60 6.48
C THR A 53 -0.55 19.93 7.74
N ASP A 54 -1.37 19.22 8.52
CA ASP A 54 -0.94 18.64 9.81
C ASP A 54 0.22 17.65 9.65
N LYS A 55 0.29 16.95 8.50
CA LYS A 55 1.38 16.03 8.15
C LYS A 55 2.76 16.71 8.04
N LEU A 56 2.80 18.02 7.77
CA LEU A 56 4.07 18.76 7.59
C LEU A 56 4.90 18.76 8.89
N ALA A 57 4.24 18.90 10.03
CA ALA A 57 4.88 18.89 11.35
C ALA A 57 5.40 17.48 11.74
N LEU A 58 4.96 16.42 11.05
CA LEU A 58 5.33 15.03 11.32
C LEU A 58 6.39 14.51 10.35
N ALA A 59 6.88 15.32 9.42
CA ALA A 59 7.83 14.90 8.41
C ALA A 59 9.18 14.48 9.02
N GLU A 60 9.56 13.22 8.83
CA GLU A 60 10.83 12.67 9.32
C GLU A 60 11.92 12.73 8.24
N PRO A 61 13.21 12.91 8.62
CA PRO A 61 14.30 12.68 7.68
C PRO A 61 14.38 11.20 7.30
N LEU A 62 14.76 10.91 6.07
CA LEU A 62 14.95 9.53 5.64
C LEU A 62 16.08 8.85 6.46
N GLY A 63 15.76 7.70 7.07
CA GLY A 63 16.69 6.92 7.89
C GLY A 63 16.66 7.29 9.38
N GLY A 64 15.75 8.16 9.81
CA GLY A 64 15.56 8.51 11.22
C GLY A 64 14.14 8.97 11.52
N GLY A 65 13.76 8.91 12.80
CA GLY A 65 12.46 9.35 13.27
C GLY A 65 11.62 8.23 13.91
N ARG A 66 10.61 8.63 14.66
CA ARG A 66 9.82 7.72 15.53
C ARG A 66 8.95 6.74 14.74
N PHE A 67 8.44 7.16 13.58
CA PHE A 67 7.58 6.29 12.77
C PHE A 67 8.40 5.23 12.04
N GLN A 68 9.56 5.61 11.50
CA GLN A 68 10.51 4.68 10.90
C GLN A 68 11.05 3.69 11.94
N THR A 69 11.37 4.17 13.15
CA THR A 69 11.76 3.30 14.28
C THR A 69 10.65 2.32 14.63
N ALA A 70 9.40 2.80 14.77
CA ALA A 70 8.26 1.95 15.08
C ALA A 70 8.04 0.84 14.02
N LEU A 71 8.19 1.16 12.72
CA LEU A 71 8.09 0.16 11.64
C LEU A 71 9.23 -0.88 11.73
N SER A 72 10.47 -0.42 11.92
CA SER A 72 11.65 -1.29 12.05
C SER A 72 11.53 -2.26 13.22
N GLU A 73 11.20 -1.74 14.40
CA GLU A 73 10.99 -2.53 15.61
C GLU A 73 9.86 -3.54 15.42
N THR A 74 8.71 -3.11 14.89
CA THR A 74 7.54 -3.98 14.68
C THR A 74 7.86 -5.11 13.69
N ALA A 75 8.55 -4.81 12.58
CA ALA A 75 8.98 -5.84 11.63
C ALA A 75 9.87 -6.90 12.30
N LYS A 76 10.84 -6.46 13.13
CA LYS A 76 11.76 -7.31 13.85
C LYS A 76 11.07 -8.12 14.95
N GLU A 77 10.26 -7.48 15.79
CA GLU A 77 9.55 -8.11 16.90
C GLU A 77 8.56 -9.18 16.43
N CYS A 78 7.85 -8.89 15.33
CA CYS A 78 6.88 -9.82 14.73
C CYS A 78 7.52 -10.83 13.77
N GLY A 79 8.79 -10.66 13.38
CA GLY A 79 9.49 -11.53 12.44
C GLY A 79 8.90 -11.54 11.03
N VAL A 80 8.31 -10.43 10.58
CA VAL A 80 7.65 -10.30 9.29
C VAL A 80 8.39 -9.35 8.35
N VAL A 81 8.21 -9.52 7.04
CA VAL A 81 8.52 -8.44 6.09
C VAL A 81 7.38 -7.43 6.18
N LEU A 82 7.70 -6.17 6.49
CA LEU A 82 6.72 -5.13 6.67
C LEU A 82 6.79 -4.08 5.56
N PHE A 83 5.77 -4.04 4.71
CA PHE A 83 5.49 -2.94 3.81
C PHE A 83 4.74 -1.87 4.61
N GLY A 84 5.46 -0.84 5.04
CA GLY A 84 5.07 0.08 6.10
C GLY A 84 4.02 1.12 5.72
N GLY A 85 3.15 0.84 4.74
CA GLY A 85 2.16 1.82 4.32
C GLY A 85 2.82 3.13 3.88
N THR A 86 2.33 4.27 4.34
CA THR A 86 3.05 5.52 4.06
C THR A 86 3.39 6.33 5.30
N VAL A 87 4.59 6.92 5.27
CA VAL A 87 5.12 7.85 6.27
C VAL A 87 5.42 9.20 5.59
N PRO A 88 5.08 10.34 6.20
CA PRO A 88 5.50 11.64 5.69
C PRO A 88 7.01 11.82 5.92
N LEU A 89 7.79 11.90 4.85
CA LEU A 89 9.21 12.22 4.91
C LEU A 89 9.46 13.67 4.49
N GLN A 90 10.57 14.24 4.96
CA GLN A 90 11.02 15.57 4.58
C GLN A 90 11.18 15.67 3.07
N SER A 91 10.68 16.76 2.51
CA SER A 91 10.81 17.12 1.10
C SER A 91 11.87 18.20 0.93
N PRO A 92 12.65 18.21 -0.15
CA PRO A 92 13.50 19.36 -0.49
C PRO A 92 12.69 20.62 -0.88
N GLU A 93 11.38 20.48 -1.12
CA GLU A 93 10.47 21.57 -1.42
C GLU A 93 9.81 22.07 -0.13
N ALA A 94 10.00 23.35 0.21
CA ALA A 94 9.41 23.94 1.41
C ALA A 94 7.88 23.86 1.39
N GLY A 95 7.27 23.57 2.54
CA GLY A 95 5.81 23.45 2.69
C GLY A 95 5.23 22.14 2.16
N LYS A 96 6.08 21.16 1.78
CA LYS A 96 5.63 19.84 1.31
C LYS A 96 6.36 18.70 2.02
N VAL A 97 5.74 17.52 1.97
CA VAL A 97 6.35 16.25 2.37
C VAL A 97 6.42 15.30 1.19
N MET A 98 7.23 14.24 1.32
CA MET A 98 7.15 13.05 0.47
C MET A 98 6.20 12.05 1.11
N ASN A 99 5.18 11.58 0.39
CA ASN A 99 4.32 10.47 0.83
C ASN A 99 5.00 9.16 0.46
N THR A 100 5.58 8.45 1.47
CA THR A 100 6.59 7.42 1.21
C THR A 100 6.22 6.07 1.78
N LEU A 101 6.17 5.05 0.93
CA LEU A 101 6.18 3.64 1.33
C LEU A 101 7.61 3.25 1.70
N LEU A 102 7.76 2.64 2.87
CA LEU A 102 9.02 2.06 3.34
C LEU A 102 8.87 0.56 3.53
N VAL A 103 9.89 -0.21 3.17
CA VAL A 103 9.89 -1.67 3.31
C VAL A 103 10.99 -2.09 4.30
N TYR A 104 10.61 -2.94 5.26
CA TYR A 104 11.52 -3.48 6.28
C TYR A 104 11.54 -5.01 6.20
N GLY A 105 12.74 -5.57 6.25
CA GLY A 105 12.94 -7.02 6.39
C GLY A 105 12.64 -7.51 7.81
N ARG A 106 12.61 -8.83 7.99
CA ARG A 106 12.37 -9.48 9.31
C ARG A 106 13.43 -9.12 10.37
N ASP A 107 14.58 -8.61 9.98
CA ASP A 107 15.63 -8.11 10.88
C ASP A 107 15.46 -6.64 11.26
N GLY A 108 14.41 -5.99 10.79
CA GLY A 108 14.10 -4.57 11.00
C GLY A 108 14.92 -3.62 10.12
N LYS A 109 15.76 -4.13 9.21
CA LYS A 109 16.48 -3.24 8.28
C LYS A 109 15.59 -2.83 7.14
N ARG A 110 15.71 -1.55 6.74
CA ARG A 110 15.01 -1.04 5.57
C ARG A 110 15.61 -1.66 4.29
N THR A 111 14.78 -2.31 3.48
CA THR A 111 15.14 -2.99 2.24
C THR A 111 14.65 -2.27 0.99
N GLY A 112 13.72 -1.33 1.13
CA GLY A 112 13.18 -0.59 0.00
C GLY A 112 12.42 0.66 0.40
N LEU A 113 12.15 1.51 -0.59
CA LEU A 113 11.28 2.66 -0.45
C LEU A 113 10.64 3.03 -1.80
N TYR A 114 9.51 3.74 -1.73
CA TYR A 114 8.88 4.36 -2.89
C TYR A 114 8.19 5.68 -2.47
N HIS A 115 8.47 6.75 -3.19
CA HIS A 115 7.79 8.03 -3.06
C HIS A 115 6.62 8.10 -4.04
N LYS A 116 5.41 8.38 -3.57
CA LYS A 116 4.20 8.48 -4.40
C LYS A 116 4.42 9.40 -5.60
N MET A 117 4.20 8.86 -6.80
CA MET A 117 4.41 9.59 -8.04
C MET A 117 3.15 10.35 -8.47
N HIS A 118 1.98 9.70 -8.42
CA HIS A 118 0.74 10.32 -8.87
C HIS A 118 -0.05 10.86 -7.67
N LEU A 119 -0.16 12.17 -7.60
CA LEU A 119 -0.84 12.87 -6.52
C LEU A 119 -2.33 13.01 -6.81
N PHE A 120 -3.16 12.69 -5.80
CA PHE A 120 -4.60 12.71 -5.95
C PHE A 120 -5.14 14.13 -6.02
N GLY A 121 -5.90 14.40 -7.08
CA GLY A 121 -6.70 15.60 -7.24
C GLY A 121 -8.13 15.22 -7.62
N PHE A 122 -9.11 15.76 -6.92
CA PHE A 122 -10.53 15.56 -7.22
C PHE A 122 -11.32 16.81 -6.83
N SER A 123 -12.27 17.19 -7.68
CA SER A 123 -13.22 18.26 -7.39
C SER A 123 -14.60 17.87 -7.96
N GLY A 124 -15.56 17.68 -7.09
CA GLY A 124 -16.92 17.28 -7.45
C GLY A 124 -17.69 16.69 -6.28
N LEU A 125 -18.99 16.56 -6.41
CA LEU A 125 -19.89 15.94 -5.41
C LEU A 125 -19.73 16.51 -3.98
N GLY A 126 -19.37 17.79 -3.87
CA GLY A 126 -19.15 18.45 -2.56
C GLY A 126 -17.79 18.19 -1.94
N GLU A 127 -16.90 17.45 -2.61
CA GLU A 127 -15.57 17.13 -2.12
C GLU A 127 -14.48 17.83 -2.98
N ARG A 128 -13.39 18.23 -2.33
CA ARG A 128 -12.19 18.74 -2.99
C ARG A 128 -10.95 18.16 -2.34
N TYR A 129 -10.07 17.61 -3.14
CA TYR A 129 -8.76 17.09 -2.74
C TYR A 129 -7.69 17.66 -3.67
N ALA A 130 -6.55 18.04 -3.11
CA ALA A 130 -5.42 18.59 -3.84
C ALA A 130 -4.10 18.20 -3.13
N GLU A 131 -3.70 16.91 -3.23
CA GLU A 131 -2.47 16.43 -2.57
C GLU A 131 -1.23 17.23 -2.97
N ALA A 132 -1.18 17.75 -4.19
CA ALA A 132 -0.06 18.54 -4.70
C ALA A 132 0.21 19.84 -3.91
N ASP A 133 -0.77 20.30 -3.12
CA ASP A 133 -0.58 21.50 -2.28
C ASP A 133 0.40 21.24 -1.11
N THR A 134 0.42 20.00 -0.59
CA THR A 134 1.21 19.62 0.61
C THR A 134 2.14 18.42 0.39
N ILE A 135 2.07 17.77 -0.76
CA ILE A 135 2.90 16.61 -1.10
C ILE A 135 3.69 16.93 -2.37
N ARG A 136 4.97 16.59 -2.38
CA ARG A 136 5.80 16.58 -3.56
C ARG A 136 5.73 15.20 -4.22
N ALA A 137 5.52 15.17 -5.54
CA ALA A 137 5.56 13.94 -6.32
C ALA A 137 6.96 13.31 -6.34
N GLY A 138 7.02 11.98 -6.22
CA GLY A 138 8.22 11.20 -6.53
C GLY A 138 8.51 11.20 -8.03
N GLY A 139 9.75 10.87 -8.41
CA GLY A 139 10.19 10.84 -9.81
C GLY A 139 10.67 9.47 -10.30
N GLU A 140 10.74 8.47 -9.41
CA GLU A 140 11.34 7.19 -9.72
C GLU A 140 10.32 6.06 -9.62
N VAL A 141 10.31 5.19 -10.63
CA VAL A 141 9.54 3.94 -10.61
C VAL A 141 10.25 2.97 -9.68
N PRO A 142 9.56 2.38 -8.69
CA PRO A 142 10.22 1.50 -7.74
C PRO A 142 10.60 0.15 -8.37
N HIS A 143 11.74 -0.40 -7.92
CA HIS A 143 12.16 -1.76 -8.19
C HIS A 143 12.39 -2.44 -6.85
N LEU A 144 11.37 -3.13 -6.34
CA LEU A 144 11.39 -3.76 -5.03
C LEU A 144 11.51 -5.27 -5.12
N SER A 145 12.07 -5.85 -4.07
CA SER A 145 12.01 -7.29 -3.84
C SER A 145 11.86 -7.59 -2.35
N ALA A 146 11.21 -8.68 -2.03
CA ALA A 146 11.10 -9.19 -0.68
C ALA A 146 11.45 -10.67 -0.68
N GLU A 147 12.47 -11.05 0.10
CA GLU A 147 12.93 -12.45 0.21
C GLU A 147 13.19 -13.13 -1.16
N GLY A 148 13.74 -12.36 -2.12
CA GLY A 148 14.04 -12.83 -3.47
C GLY A 148 12.85 -12.85 -4.45
N VAL A 149 11.67 -12.45 -4.02
CA VAL A 149 10.48 -12.32 -4.88
C VAL A 149 10.39 -10.90 -5.40
N PRO A 150 10.25 -10.69 -6.73
CA PRO A 150 10.06 -9.35 -7.29
C PRO A 150 8.67 -8.80 -6.95
N VAL A 151 8.64 -7.58 -6.43
CA VAL A 151 7.44 -6.90 -5.95
C VAL A 151 7.27 -5.56 -6.65
N ALA A 152 6.09 -5.32 -7.20
CA ALA A 152 5.69 -3.99 -7.61
C ALA A 152 5.04 -3.23 -6.43
N ALA A 153 5.16 -1.92 -6.44
CA ALA A 153 4.47 -1.06 -5.48
C ALA A 153 3.82 0.13 -6.17
N GLY A 154 2.71 0.58 -5.62
CA GLY A 154 2.06 1.84 -5.90
C GLY A 154 1.39 2.35 -4.63
N ILE A 155 1.02 3.63 -4.59
CA ILE A 155 0.30 4.22 -3.47
C ILE A 155 -1.01 4.81 -3.98
N CYS A 156 -2.15 4.24 -3.53
CA CYS A 156 -3.49 4.81 -3.69
C CYS A 156 -3.81 5.21 -5.16
N TYR A 157 -3.67 6.47 -5.49
CA TYR A 157 -4.00 7.03 -6.81
C TYR A 157 -3.19 6.43 -7.96
N ASP A 158 -1.98 5.90 -7.67
CA ASP A 158 -1.16 5.19 -8.67
C ASP A 158 -1.91 4.04 -9.33
N VAL A 159 -2.89 3.43 -8.65
CA VAL A 159 -3.70 2.33 -9.20
C VAL A 159 -4.42 2.69 -10.51
N ARG A 160 -4.61 3.98 -10.80
CA ARG A 160 -5.30 4.45 -12.01
C ARG A 160 -4.40 4.50 -13.26
N PHE A 161 -3.09 4.30 -13.09
CA PHE A 161 -2.09 4.46 -14.14
C PHE A 161 -1.48 3.09 -14.51
N PRO A 162 -2.07 2.33 -15.46
CA PRO A 162 -1.58 1.00 -15.82
C PRO A 162 -0.15 1.01 -16.36
N GLU A 163 0.25 2.05 -17.06
CA GLU A 163 1.60 2.24 -17.57
C GLU A 163 2.66 2.27 -16.47
N PHE A 164 2.32 2.82 -15.31
CA PHE A 164 3.21 2.86 -14.14
C PHE A 164 3.59 1.44 -13.66
N PHE A 165 2.61 0.53 -13.59
CA PHE A 165 2.87 -0.86 -13.19
C PHE A 165 3.55 -1.65 -14.32
N ARG A 166 3.24 -1.34 -15.57
CA ARG A 166 3.93 -1.97 -16.70
C ARG A 166 5.42 -1.70 -16.72
N ARG A 167 5.87 -0.55 -16.26
CA ARG A 167 7.29 -0.20 -16.13
C ARG A 167 8.01 -0.93 -15.00
N GLN A 168 7.28 -1.55 -14.08
CA GLN A 168 7.85 -2.32 -12.96
C GLN A 168 8.01 -3.82 -13.29
N LEU A 169 7.48 -4.29 -14.43
CA LEU A 169 7.61 -5.72 -14.82
C LEU A 169 9.09 -6.13 -15.00
N PRO A 170 9.46 -7.39 -14.66
CA PRO A 170 8.60 -8.44 -14.14
C PRO A 170 8.40 -8.36 -12.62
N PHE A 171 7.20 -8.70 -12.13
CA PHE A 171 6.91 -8.86 -10.71
C PHE A 171 5.81 -9.91 -10.47
N ASP A 172 5.77 -10.47 -9.27
CA ASP A 172 4.83 -11.54 -8.90
C ASP A 172 3.70 -11.02 -8.00
N VAL A 173 3.98 -9.97 -7.23
CA VAL A 173 3.07 -9.36 -6.25
C VAL A 173 3.08 -7.86 -6.42
N LEU A 174 1.90 -7.25 -6.37
CA LEU A 174 1.70 -5.81 -6.28
C LEU A 174 1.24 -5.44 -4.86
N MET A 175 1.98 -4.57 -4.18
CA MET A 175 1.66 -4.00 -2.88
C MET A 175 1.09 -2.59 -3.05
N LEU A 176 -0.15 -2.36 -2.56
CA LEU A 176 -0.88 -1.11 -2.78
C LEU A 176 -1.51 -0.57 -1.48
N PRO A 177 -0.79 0.24 -0.69
CA PRO A 177 -1.39 1.01 0.39
C PRO A 177 -2.29 2.12 -0.14
N ALA A 178 -3.44 2.37 0.50
CA ALA A 178 -4.40 3.37 0.04
C ALA A 178 -5.23 4.02 1.16
N ALA A 179 -5.78 5.18 0.82
CA ALA A 179 -6.81 5.89 1.57
C ALA A 179 -7.89 6.42 0.59
N PHE A 180 -8.50 5.52 -0.18
CA PHE A 180 -9.52 5.88 -1.16
C PHE A 180 -10.71 6.55 -0.49
N THR A 181 -11.21 7.66 -1.06
CA THR A 181 -12.46 8.27 -0.61
C THR A 181 -13.61 7.28 -0.78
N HIS A 182 -14.60 7.36 0.08
CA HIS A 182 -15.79 6.50 -0.01
C HIS A 182 -16.45 6.60 -1.38
N THR A 183 -16.56 7.82 -1.93
CA THR A 183 -17.20 8.11 -3.22
C THR A 183 -16.52 7.39 -4.38
N THR A 184 -15.22 7.60 -4.53
CA THR A 184 -14.47 6.99 -5.65
C THR A 184 -14.17 5.52 -5.41
N GLY A 185 -14.04 5.11 -4.16
CA GLY A 185 -13.79 3.72 -3.77
C GLY A 185 -14.95 2.81 -4.15
N LYS A 186 -16.18 3.21 -3.80
CA LYS A 186 -17.40 2.46 -4.15
C LYS A 186 -17.55 2.22 -5.65
N ALA A 187 -17.10 3.17 -6.47
CA ALA A 187 -17.23 3.08 -7.92
C ALA A 187 -16.08 2.31 -8.59
N HIS A 188 -14.85 2.40 -8.07
CA HIS A 188 -13.66 2.03 -8.84
C HIS A 188 -12.70 1.07 -8.14
N TRP A 189 -12.70 0.97 -6.80
CA TRP A 189 -11.62 0.31 -6.05
C TRP A 189 -11.42 -1.15 -6.44
N GLU A 190 -12.45 -1.97 -6.27
CA GLU A 190 -12.38 -3.40 -6.62
C GLU A 190 -12.08 -3.61 -8.10
N LEU A 191 -12.77 -2.86 -9.00
CA LEU A 191 -12.55 -2.94 -10.43
C LEU A 191 -11.08 -2.72 -10.80
N LEU A 192 -10.47 -1.66 -10.25
CA LEU A 192 -9.07 -1.31 -10.54
C LEU A 192 -8.10 -2.36 -10.00
N LEU A 193 -8.28 -2.86 -8.78
CA LEU A 193 -7.41 -3.89 -8.20
C LEU A 193 -7.45 -5.18 -9.00
N ARG A 194 -8.65 -5.64 -9.37
CA ARG A 194 -8.82 -6.83 -10.20
C ARG A 194 -8.23 -6.65 -11.59
N ALA A 195 -8.39 -5.47 -12.19
CA ALA A 195 -7.76 -5.15 -13.47
C ALA A 195 -6.23 -5.24 -13.37
N ARG A 196 -5.62 -4.66 -12.31
CA ARG A 196 -4.16 -4.73 -12.09
C ARG A 196 -3.68 -6.16 -11.91
N ALA A 197 -4.43 -7.02 -11.20
CA ALA A 197 -4.11 -8.43 -11.04
C ALA A 197 -4.12 -9.17 -12.39
N VAL A 198 -5.20 -9.02 -13.14
CA VAL A 198 -5.41 -9.75 -14.41
C VAL A 198 -4.43 -9.30 -15.49
N GLU A 199 -4.28 -8.00 -15.73
CA GLU A 199 -3.44 -7.49 -16.82
C GLU A 199 -1.94 -7.71 -16.57
N ASN A 200 -1.49 -7.69 -15.30
CA ASN A 200 -0.09 -7.94 -14.94
C ASN A 200 0.16 -9.40 -14.55
N GLN A 201 -0.89 -10.23 -14.52
CA GLN A 201 -0.82 -11.64 -14.12
C GLN A 201 -0.03 -11.82 -12.82
N CYS A 202 -0.46 -11.11 -11.77
CA CYS A 202 0.18 -11.03 -10.47
C CYS A 202 -0.85 -11.09 -9.34
N TYR A 203 -0.39 -11.40 -8.13
CA TYR A 203 -1.20 -11.15 -6.93
C TYR A 203 -1.25 -9.66 -6.62
N VAL A 204 -2.37 -9.19 -6.11
CA VAL A 204 -2.51 -7.82 -5.58
C VAL A 204 -2.87 -7.89 -4.11
N VAL A 205 -2.07 -7.25 -3.27
CA VAL A 205 -2.32 -7.05 -1.84
C VAL A 205 -2.58 -5.57 -1.63
N ALA A 206 -3.80 -5.22 -1.24
CA ALA A 206 -4.23 -3.84 -1.08
C ALA A 206 -4.69 -3.58 0.35
N ALA A 207 -3.98 -2.72 1.07
CA ALA A 207 -4.31 -2.27 2.41
C ALA A 207 -4.89 -0.86 2.37
N ALA A 208 -6.05 -0.66 2.99
CA ALA A 208 -6.79 0.58 2.90
C ALA A 208 -7.14 1.18 4.27
N GLN A 209 -7.31 2.50 4.32
CA GLN A 209 -8.05 3.15 5.37
C GLN A 209 -9.55 2.88 5.18
N GLY A 210 -10.29 2.50 6.23
CA GLY A 210 -11.64 1.98 6.06
C GLY A 210 -12.63 2.36 7.15
N GLY A 211 -13.37 3.44 6.95
CA GLY A 211 -14.43 3.87 7.85
C GLY A 211 -14.59 5.39 7.96
N LEU A 212 -15.33 5.81 8.99
CA LEU A 212 -15.46 7.20 9.37
C LEU A 212 -14.35 7.57 10.36
N HIS A 213 -13.48 8.49 9.94
CA HIS A 213 -12.36 8.97 10.73
C HIS A 213 -12.79 10.09 11.72
N GLU A 214 -11.99 10.28 12.75
CA GLU A 214 -12.21 11.29 13.80
C GLU A 214 -12.35 12.71 13.23
N ASN A 215 -11.66 13.03 12.13
CA ASN A 215 -11.75 14.31 11.43
C ASN A 215 -13.02 14.47 10.55
N GLY A 216 -13.95 13.50 10.59
CA GLY A 216 -15.17 13.48 9.77
C GLY A 216 -14.99 12.95 8.35
N ARG A 217 -13.77 12.68 7.89
CA ARG A 217 -13.49 12.08 6.59
C ARG A 217 -13.93 10.61 6.54
N ARG A 218 -14.52 10.18 5.44
CA ARG A 218 -14.88 8.77 5.22
C ARG A 218 -14.06 8.16 4.09
N THR A 219 -13.39 7.05 4.39
CA THR A 219 -12.66 6.24 3.42
C THR A 219 -13.41 4.93 3.15
N PHE A 220 -13.12 4.31 1.99
CA PHE A 220 -13.91 3.20 1.47
C PHE A 220 -13.62 1.87 2.17
N GLY A 221 -12.39 1.68 2.67
CA GLY A 221 -11.96 0.38 3.18
C GLY A 221 -11.76 -0.63 2.06
N HIS A 222 -12.35 -1.82 2.23
CA HIS A 222 -12.23 -2.93 1.31
C HIS A 222 -10.77 -3.29 1.06
N SER A 223 -9.95 -3.34 2.15
CA SER A 223 -8.64 -4.00 2.06
C SER A 223 -8.86 -5.39 1.52
N MET A 224 -8.12 -5.79 0.48
CA MET A 224 -8.36 -7.05 -0.19
C MET A 224 -7.10 -7.67 -0.77
N ILE A 225 -7.16 -8.97 -1.01
CA ILE A 225 -6.14 -9.73 -1.72
C ILE A 225 -6.78 -10.36 -2.95
N VAL A 226 -6.16 -10.15 -4.11
CA VAL A 226 -6.66 -10.63 -5.41
C VAL A 226 -5.62 -11.55 -6.04
N ASP A 227 -6.06 -12.67 -6.61
CA ASP A 227 -5.18 -13.62 -7.29
C ASP A 227 -4.89 -13.20 -8.75
N PRO A 228 -3.92 -13.82 -9.43
CA PRO A 228 -3.56 -13.49 -10.81
C PRO A 228 -4.66 -13.69 -11.86
N TRP A 229 -5.75 -14.39 -11.52
CA TRP A 229 -6.92 -14.59 -12.37
C TRP A 229 -7.99 -13.52 -12.16
N GLY A 230 -7.85 -12.71 -11.10
CA GLY A 230 -8.79 -11.67 -10.72
C GLY A 230 -9.81 -12.10 -9.66
N ASP A 231 -9.63 -13.28 -9.05
CA ASP A 231 -10.47 -13.74 -7.96
C ASP A 231 -10.09 -13.02 -6.66
N VAL A 232 -11.08 -12.48 -5.95
CA VAL A 232 -10.89 -11.89 -4.62
C VAL A 232 -10.78 -13.03 -3.61
N LEU A 233 -9.61 -13.16 -2.98
CA LEU A 233 -9.33 -14.23 -2.02
C LEU A 233 -9.85 -13.90 -0.62
N ASP A 234 -9.73 -12.64 -0.20
CA ASP A 234 -10.23 -12.14 1.08
C ASP A 234 -10.47 -10.63 0.99
N VAL A 235 -11.45 -10.12 1.73
CA VAL A 235 -11.81 -8.70 1.77
C VAL A 235 -12.41 -8.29 3.10
N LEU A 236 -12.01 -7.11 3.63
CA LEU A 236 -12.61 -6.47 4.81
C LEU A 236 -13.28 -5.16 4.40
N PRO A 237 -14.61 -5.09 4.41
CA PRO A 237 -15.35 -3.92 3.93
C PRO A 237 -15.09 -2.64 4.74
N GLU A 238 -15.28 -2.64 6.04
CA GLU A 238 -15.17 -1.46 6.91
C GLU A 238 -14.57 -1.82 8.28
N GLY A 239 -14.04 -0.81 8.99
CA GLY A 239 -13.49 -0.97 10.33
C GLY A 239 -12.03 -1.44 10.34
N GLU A 240 -11.48 -1.60 11.53
CA GLU A 240 -10.11 -2.12 11.69
C GLU A 240 -10.06 -3.64 11.59
N GLY A 241 -9.03 -4.15 10.95
CA GLY A 241 -8.80 -5.59 10.89
C GLY A 241 -7.67 -6.00 9.96
N VAL A 242 -7.62 -7.29 9.69
CA VAL A 242 -6.59 -7.91 8.86
C VAL A 242 -7.27 -8.90 7.92
N VAL A 243 -6.98 -8.81 6.63
CA VAL A 243 -7.30 -9.83 5.65
C VAL A 243 -6.04 -10.62 5.31
N THR A 244 -6.16 -11.93 5.08
CA THR A 244 -5.01 -12.80 4.83
C THR A 244 -5.26 -13.77 3.69
N ALA A 245 -4.22 -14.05 2.91
CA ALA A 245 -4.25 -15.10 1.90
C ALA A 245 -2.87 -15.69 1.67
N ASP A 246 -2.84 -16.85 1.03
CA ASP A 246 -1.61 -17.48 0.59
C ASP A 246 -1.29 -17.09 -0.86
N ILE A 247 -0.10 -16.60 -1.11
CA ILE A 247 0.48 -16.42 -2.44
C ILE A 247 1.16 -17.73 -2.83
N ASP A 248 0.73 -18.34 -3.93
CA ASP A 248 1.23 -19.62 -4.42
C ASP A 248 1.85 -19.45 -5.81
N ALA A 249 3.14 -19.78 -5.92
CA ALA A 249 3.86 -19.75 -7.19
C ALA A 249 3.27 -20.71 -8.24
N ASN A 250 2.71 -21.86 -7.82
CA ASN A 250 2.08 -22.80 -8.75
C ASN A 250 0.83 -22.19 -9.39
N ARG A 251 0.00 -21.48 -8.58
CA ARG A 251 -1.16 -20.75 -9.11
C ARG A 251 -0.74 -19.66 -10.08
N LEU A 252 0.25 -18.84 -9.72
CA LEU A 252 0.80 -17.80 -10.57
C LEU A 252 1.30 -18.36 -11.91
N ASN A 253 2.13 -19.39 -11.87
CA ASN A 253 2.67 -20.04 -13.05
C ASN A 253 1.58 -20.70 -13.90
N SER A 254 0.59 -21.32 -13.28
CA SER A 254 -0.56 -21.91 -13.98
C SER A 254 -1.31 -20.86 -14.80
N VAL A 255 -1.59 -19.68 -14.21
CA VAL A 255 -2.26 -18.57 -14.92
C VAL A 255 -1.41 -18.10 -16.09
N ARG A 256 -0.12 -17.79 -15.85
CA ARG A 256 0.81 -17.29 -16.86
C ARG A 256 1.05 -18.27 -18.01
N ASN A 257 1.01 -19.57 -17.75
CA ASN A 257 1.19 -20.61 -18.77
C ASN A 257 -0.07 -20.84 -19.61
N ARG A 258 -1.26 -20.79 -18.98
CA ARG A 258 -2.54 -20.99 -19.68
C ARG A 258 -2.93 -19.78 -20.54
N LEU A 259 -2.62 -18.57 -20.08
CA LEU A 259 -2.91 -17.31 -20.76
C LEU A 259 -1.65 -16.45 -20.81
N PRO A 260 -0.70 -16.71 -21.71
CA PRO A 260 0.61 -16.03 -21.70
C PRO A 260 0.56 -14.59 -22.23
N ALA A 261 -0.39 -13.78 -21.73
CA ALA A 261 -0.65 -12.42 -22.21
C ALA A 261 0.57 -11.50 -22.12
N LEU A 262 1.38 -11.64 -21.04
CA LEU A 262 2.60 -10.85 -20.89
C LEU A 262 3.65 -11.16 -21.96
N LYS A 263 3.71 -12.40 -22.49
CA LYS A 263 4.62 -12.81 -23.56
C LYS A 263 4.18 -12.29 -24.94
N TYR A 264 2.89 -11.99 -25.11
CA TYR A 264 2.32 -11.54 -26.39
C TYR A 264 2.22 -10.02 -26.50
N ARG A 265 2.81 -9.29 -25.55
CA ARG A 265 2.88 -7.84 -25.65
C ARG A 265 3.70 -7.44 -26.87
N ALA A 266 3.09 -6.64 -27.75
CA ALA A 266 3.74 -6.12 -28.96
C ALA A 266 4.38 -4.74 -28.75
N LEU A 267 3.97 -4.04 -27.68
CA LEU A 267 4.50 -2.73 -27.33
C LEU A 267 5.31 -2.84 -26.04
N ASP A 268 6.49 -2.25 -26.03
CA ASP A 268 7.25 -2.06 -24.81
C ASP A 268 6.55 -1.05 -23.89
N ALA A 269 6.76 -1.16 -22.58
CA ALA A 269 6.31 -0.13 -21.66
C ALA A 269 7.11 1.14 -21.95
N VAL A 270 6.41 2.20 -22.31
CA VAL A 270 6.98 3.52 -22.65
C VAL A 270 7.57 4.19 -21.41
#